data_cf697d2844735dc27087604d78d32300
#
_entry.id   cf697d2844735dc27087604d78d32300
#
_cell.length_a   1.000
_cell.length_b   1.000
_cell.length_c   1.000
_cell.angle_alpha   90.00
_cell.angle_beta   90.00
_cell.angle_gamma   90.00
#
_symmetry.space_group_name_H-M   'P 1'
#
loop_
_entity.id
_entity.type
_entity.pdbx_description
1 polymer ?
#
loop_
_entity_poly.entity_id
_entity_poly.type
_entity_poly.pdbx_seq_one_letter_code
_entity_poly.pdbx_strand_id
1 'polypeptide(L)' 'MQTMAQRKYRPGMNCEESGKYTCYDAQGNKMYSDIDVEKGKRFPPSQEEGCYYQAD' A
#
# COMPACT_ATOMS: atom_id res chain seq x y z
N MET A 1 21.57 10.01 -1.08
CA MET A 1 20.88 9.90 -0.93
C MET A 1 19.80 9.69 -0.78
N GLN A 2 19.21 9.46 -0.97
CA GLN A 2 18.24 9.35 -0.80
C GLN A 2 17.40 8.67 -0.44
N THR A 3 17.17 8.62 -0.15
CA THR A 3 16.34 7.99 0.33
C THR A 3 15.32 7.54 -0.18
N MET A 4 14.86 6.78 -0.09
CA MET A 4 13.89 6.39 -0.58
C MET A 4 12.81 6.47 0.14
N ALA A 5 12.07 7.22 -0.06
CA ALA A 5 10.87 7.38 0.64
C ALA A 5 9.95 6.26 0.35
N GLN A 6 9.36 5.75 1.37
CA GLN A 6 8.34 4.75 1.18
C GLN A 6 7.06 5.46 0.91
N ARG A 7 6.49 5.18 -0.23
CA ARG A 7 5.25 5.83 -0.62
C ARG A 7 4.08 5.14 0.02
N LYS A 8 3.12 5.93 0.43
CA LYS A 8 1.89 5.41 0.98
C LYS A 8 0.79 5.53 -0.06
N TYR A 9 0.14 4.41 -0.32
CA TYR A 9 -0.94 4.38 -1.30
C TYR A 9 -2.25 4.14 -0.57
N ARG A 10 -3.28 4.81 -1.01
CA ARG A 10 -4.59 4.66 -0.42
C ARG A 10 -5.39 3.62 -1.19
N PRO A 11 -6.38 2.98 -0.54
CA PRO A 11 -7.27 2.07 -1.27
C PRO A 11 -7.89 2.78 -2.47
N GLY A 12 -7.90 2.09 -3.58
CA GLY A 12 -8.46 2.65 -4.81
C GLY A 12 -7.49 3.43 -5.66
N MET A 13 -6.29 3.73 -5.15
CA MET A 13 -5.28 4.41 -5.94
C MET A 13 -4.67 3.45 -6.94
N ASN A 14 -4.17 4.02 -8.03
CA ASN A 14 -3.46 3.22 -9.02
C ASN A 14 -2.09 2.83 -8.50
N CYS A 15 -1.71 1.60 -8.74
CA CYS A 15 -0.39 1.13 -8.40
C CYS A 15 0.60 1.62 -9.44
N GLU A 16 1.68 2.23 -8.99
CA GLU A 16 2.69 2.79 -9.89
C GLU A 16 3.81 1.81 -10.16
N GLU A 17 3.95 0.80 -9.34
CA GLU A 17 5.02 -0.15 -9.50
C GLU A 17 4.58 -1.52 -9.01
N SER A 18 4.71 -2.52 -9.85
CA SER A 18 4.33 -3.87 -9.47
C SER A 18 5.20 -4.36 -8.32
N GLY A 19 4.61 -5.10 -7.42
CA GLY A 19 5.36 -5.66 -6.32
C GLY A 19 4.46 -6.08 -5.19
N LYS A 20 5.07 -6.35 -4.06
CA LYS A 20 4.35 -6.76 -2.87
C LYS A 20 4.21 -5.59 -1.94
N TYR A 21 3.05 -5.49 -1.35
CA TYR A 21 2.70 -4.38 -0.49
C TYR A 21 2.17 -4.89 0.83
N THR A 22 2.26 -4.04 1.84
CA THR A 22 1.71 -4.34 3.15
C THR A 22 0.68 -3.27 3.48
N CYS A 23 -0.45 -3.70 4.02
CA CYS A 23 -1.51 -2.78 4.42
C CYS A 23 -1.38 -2.47 5.90
N TYR A 24 -1.39 -1.18 6.22
CA TYR A 24 -1.32 -0.70 7.59
C TYR A 24 -2.59 0.05 7.92
N ASP A 25 -2.94 0.04 9.21
CA ASP A 25 -4.10 0.81 9.64
C ASP A 25 -3.70 2.27 9.87
N ALA A 26 -4.66 3.08 10.31
CA ALA A 26 -4.42 4.51 10.48
C ALA A 26 -3.35 4.80 11.52
N GLN A 27 -3.11 3.86 12.41
CA GLN A 27 -2.13 4.03 13.48
C GLN A 27 -0.78 3.45 13.12
N GLY A 28 -0.64 2.89 11.93
CA GLY A 28 0.62 2.34 11.50
C GLY A 28 0.83 0.89 11.86
N ASN A 29 -0.20 0.22 12.33
CA ASN A 29 -0.08 -1.20 12.66
C ASN A 29 -0.29 -2.04 11.40
N LYS A 30 0.53 -3.08 11.26
CA LYS A 30 0.44 -3.95 10.10
C LYS A 30 -0.83 -4.78 10.19
N MET A 31 -1.61 -4.75 9.13
CA MET A 31 -2.85 -5.52 9.05
C MET A 31 -2.69 -6.73 8.16
N TYR A 32 -2.24 -6.50 6.92
CA TYR A 32 -2.07 -7.58 5.95
C TYR A 32 -0.75 -7.39 5.23
N SER A 33 -0.15 -8.50 4.82
CA SER A 33 1.11 -8.44 4.08
C SER A 33 1.01 -9.33 2.84
N ASP A 34 2.08 -9.33 2.04
CA ASP A 34 2.16 -10.13 0.82
C ASP A 34 1.02 -9.86 -0.13
N ILE A 35 0.65 -8.59 -0.26
CA ILE A 35 -0.39 -8.18 -1.18
C ILE A 35 0.26 -7.89 -2.53
N ASP A 36 -0.05 -8.69 -3.53
CA ASP A 36 0.49 -8.49 -4.87
C ASP A 36 -0.37 -7.49 -5.61
N VAL A 37 0.23 -6.39 -6.05
CA VAL A 37 -0.46 -5.41 -6.85
C VAL A 37 0.41 -5.11 -8.06
N GLU A 38 -0.18 -5.16 -9.25
CA GLU A 38 0.54 -4.90 -10.49
C GLU A 38 0.39 -3.46 -10.91
N LYS A 39 1.41 -2.98 -11.59
CA LYS A 39 1.38 -1.63 -12.11
C LYS A 39 0.14 -1.44 -12.98
N GLY A 40 -0.56 -0.36 -12.75
CA GLY A 40 -1.77 -0.06 -13.49
C GLY A 40 -3.03 -0.60 -12.84
N LYS A 41 -2.89 -1.45 -11.84
CA LYS A 41 -4.04 -1.94 -11.09
C LYS A 41 -4.29 -1.04 -9.91
N ARG A 42 -5.50 -1.09 -9.39
CA ARG A 42 -5.85 -0.30 -8.22
C ARG A 42 -5.66 -1.12 -6.97
N PHE A 43 -5.25 -0.43 -5.92
CA PHE A 43 -5.12 -1.08 -4.63
C PHE A 43 -6.50 -1.53 -4.15
N PRO A 44 -6.58 -2.69 -3.49
CA PRO A 44 -7.87 -3.20 -3.04
C PRO A 44 -8.51 -2.24 -2.04
N PRO A 45 -9.83 -2.21 -2.01
CA PRO A 45 -10.52 -1.40 -1.02
C PRO A 45 -10.30 -1.98 0.37
N SER A 46 -10.31 -1.10 1.36
CA SER A 46 -10.17 -1.51 2.74
C SER A 46 -11.41 -1.08 3.50
N GLN A 47 -11.78 -1.90 4.48
CA GLN A 47 -12.93 -1.59 5.31
C GLN A 47 -12.60 -0.62 6.42
N GLU A 48 -11.31 -0.43 6.69
CA GLU A 48 -10.88 0.46 7.75
C GLU A 48 -10.57 1.82 7.18
N GLU A 49 -11.01 2.85 7.86
CA GLU A 49 -10.69 4.19 7.43
C GLU A 49 -9.27 4.53 7.81
N GLY A 50 -8.59 5.28 6.93
CA GLY A 50 -7.24 5.70 7.20
C GLY A 50 -6.18 4.66 6.90
N CYS A 51 -6.55 3.52 6.34
CA CYS A 51 -5.59 2.51 5.96
C CYS A 51 -4.75 2.97 4.79
N TYR A 52 -3.58 2.38 4.68
CA TYR A 52 -2.72 2.67 3.53
C TYR A 52 -1.87 1.45 3.23
N TYR A 53 -1.36 1.43 2.00
CA TYR A 53 -0.48 0.36 1.54
C TYR A 53 0.92 0.92 1.37
N GLN A 54 1.90 0.12 1.70
CA GLN A 54 3.29 0.50 1.57
C GLN A 54 4.06 -0.62 0.91
N ALA A 55 4.98 -0.27 0.02
CA ALA A 55 5.83 -1.27 -0.61
C ALA A 55 6.72 -1.92 0.42
N ASP A 56 6.91 -3.21 0.27
CA ASP A 56 7.83 -3.95 1.14
C ASP A 56 9.27 -3.62 0.86
#